data_57ce31a44e386e7184e5b38dff142784
#
_entry.id   57ce31a44e386e7184e5b38dff142784
#
_cell.length_a   1.000
_cell.length_b   1.000
_cell.length_c   1.000
_cell.angle_alpha   90.00
_cell.angle_beta   90.00
_cell.angle_gamma   90.00
#
_symmetry.space_group_name_H-M   'P 1'
#
loop_
_entity.id
_entity.type
_entity.pdbx_description
1 polymer ?
#
loop_
_entity_poly.entity_id
_entity_poly.type
_entity_poly.pdbx_seq_one_letter_code
_entity_poly.pdbx_strand_id
1 'polypeptide(L)'
;MTSTPAPIRIAPSILSADFAALGQEVRAIEAAGADWVHIDVMDGHFVPNLTIGPAVVKALRPHSTLPFDVHLMISPVDHFLDAFAAAGADIITVHPEAGPHIHRTVQHIKSLGKQAGVSLNPATPAKMLDYLIDDIDLVLIMSVNPGFGGQSFITSQLRKIEAVRKMIDKSGRDIRLEVDGGIDAGTAPLAIAAGADVLVAGTATFKGGPDAYADNIRRLRGA
;
A
#
# COMPACT_ATOMS: atom_id res chain seq x y z
N MET A 1 -14.94 -15.24 -20.32
CA MET A 1 -13.97 -14.38 -21.04
C MET A 1 -12.79 -14.23 -20.10
N THR A 2 -11.64 -14.78 -20.46
CA THR A 2 -10.40 -14.63 -19.68
C THR A 2 -9.91 -13.20 -19.88
N SER A 3 -10.16 -12.34 -18.89
CA SER A 3 -9.56 -11.00 -18.89
C SER A 3 -8.04 -11.14 -18.88
N THR A 4 -7.36 -10.42 -19.76
CA THR A 4 -5.90 -10.30 -19.70
C THR A 4 -5.54 -9.83 -18.28
N PRO A 5 -4.60 -10.48 -17.58
CA PRO A 5 -4.21 -10.03 -16.25
C PRO A 5 -3.81 -8.55 -16.29
N ALA A 6 -4.28 -7.77 -15.33
CA ALA A 6 -3.87 -6.38 -15.22
C ALA A 6 -2.34 -6.30 -15.04
N PRO A 7 -1.67 -5.30 -15.61
CA PRO A 7 -0.22 -5.16 -15.43
C PRO A 7 0.09 -4.97 -13.95
N ILE A 8 1.15 -5.68 -13.48
CA ILE A 8 1.62 -5.58 -12.09
C ILE A 8 2.18 -4.19 -11.83
N ARG A 9 1.69 -3.54 -10.78
CA ARG A 9 2.18 -2.24 -10.31
C ARG A 9 3.17 -2.42 -9.18
N ILE A 10 4.21 -1.60 -9.19
CA ILE A 10 5.18 -1.51 -8.10
C ILE A 10 5.00 -0.18 -7.40
N ALA A 11 4.77 -0.25 -6.09
CA ALA A 11 4.61 0.87 -5.18
C ALA A 11 5.80 0.88 -4.18
N PRO A 12 6.92 1.55 -4.49
CA PRO A 12 8.04 1.63 -3.56
C PRO A 12 7.63 2.33 -2.25
N SER A 13 7.85 1.64 -1.10
CA SER A 13 7.63 2.25 0.21
C SER A 13 8.82 3.13 0.59
N ILE A 14 8.58 4.44 0.67
CA ILE A 14 9.59 5.42 1.07
C ILE A 14 10.05 5.28 2.53
N LEU A 15 9.45 4.39 3.30
CA LEU A 15 9.93 4.00 4.62
C LEU A 15 11.37 3.45 4.56
N SER A 16 11.79 2.89 3.41
CA SER A 16 13.13 2.35 3.17
C SER A 16 14.07 3.31 2.43
N ALA A 17 13.60 4.51 2.09
CA ALA A 17 14.37 5.55 1.41
C ALA A 17 15.29 6.32 2.38
N ASP A 18 16.19 7.14 1.85
CA ASP A 18 16.94 8.10 2.64
C ASP A 18 16.01 9.25 3.08
N PHE A 19 15.65 9.27 4.36
CA PHE A 19 14.76 10.31 4.94
C PHE A 19 15.36 11.72 4.85
N ALA A 20 16.70 11.86 4.79
CA ALA A 20 17.34 13.16 4.60
C ALA A 20 17.21 13.69 3.17
N ALA A 21 16.82 12.82 2.20
CA ALA A 21 16.75 13.14 0.79
C ALA A 21 15.42 12.74 0.12
N LEU A 22 14.32 12.58 0.88
CA LEU A 22 13.04 12.01 0.41
C LEU A 22 12.55 12.60 -0.92
N GLY A 23 12.67 13.92 -1.13
CA GLY A 23 12.26 14.53 -2.39
C GLY A 23 13.10 14.10 -3.59
N GLN A 24 14.37 13.75 -3.37
CA GLN A 24 15.25 13.18 -4.43
C GLN A 24 14.90 11.72 -4.67
N GLU A 25 14.69 10.96 -3.61
CA GLU A 25 14.30 9.55 -3.65
C GLU A 25 12.99 9.34 -4.42
N VAL A 26 11.98 10.17 -4.14
CA VAL A 26 10.68 10.11 -4.83
C VAL A 26 10.84 10.37 -6.32
N ARG A 27 11.65 11.37 -6.72
CA ARG A 27 11.96 11.59 -8.15
C ARG A 27 12.71 10.42 -8.77
N ALA A 28 13.65 9.83 -8.03
CA ALA A 28 14.47 8.72 -8.54
C ALA A 28 13.62 7.46 -8.79
N ILE A 29 12.70 7.09 -7.88
CA ILE A 29 11.82 5.94 -8.11
C ILE A 29 10.82 6.19 -9.24
N GLU A 30 10.29 7.42 -9.42
CA GLU A 30 9.45 7.77 -10.56
C GLU A 30 10.23 7.61 -11.89
N ALA A 31 11.44 8.14 -11.97
CA ALA A 31 12.31 7.98 -13.14
C ALA A 31 12.69 6.51 -13.40
N ALA A 32 12.77 5.69 -12.35
CA ALA A 32 13.04 4.25 -12.42
C ALA A 32 11.83 3.42 -12.86
N GLY A 33 10.66 4.03 -13.03
CA GLY A 33 9.46 3.39 -13.55
C GLY A 33 8.57 2.77 -12.46
N ALA A 34 8.56 3.31 -11.24
CA ALA A 34 7.54 3.02 -10.24
C ALA A 34 6.15 3.44 -10.75
N ASP A 35 5.09 2.79 -10.26
CA ASP A 35 3.72 3.12 -10.63
C ASP A 35 3.04 4.02 -9.59
N TRP A 36 3.38 3.85 -8.30
CA TRP A 36 2.87 4.62 -7.17
C TRP A 36 4.02 4.98 -6.22
N VAL A 37 3.76 5.89 -5.29
CA VAL A 37 4.62 6.15 -4.12
C VAL A 37 3.88 5.67 -2.89
N HIS A 38 4.35 4.60 -2.25
CA HIS A 38 3.75 4.09 -1.01
C HIS A 38 4.32 4.80 0.20
N ILE A 39 3.42 5.29 1.08
CA ILE A 39 3.76 6.16 2.20
C ILE A 39 3.21 5.57 3.49
N ASP A 40 4.08 4.92 4.27
CA ASP A 40 3.76 4.31 5.55
C ASP A 40 3.73 5.35 6.68
N VAL A 41 2.53 5.65 7.19
CA VAL A 41 2.29 6.58 8.29
C VAL A 41 2.06 5.81 9.58
N MET A 42 2.89 6.08 10.58
CA MET A 42 2.88 5.39 11.88
C MET A 42 2.90 6.39 13.03
N ASP A 43 2.14 6.14 14.10
CA ASP A 43 1.90 7.07 15.19
C ASP A 43 2.53 6.68 16.54
N GLY A 44 3.20 5.52 16.61
CA GLY A 44 3.74 4.98 17.86
C GLY A 44 2.66 4.42 18.81
N HIS A 45 1.40 4.38 18.38
CA HIS A 45 0.27 3.87 19.14
C HIS A 45 -0.36 2.63 18.48
N PHE A 46 -0.79 2.74 17.23
CA PHE A 46 -1.30 1.60 16.46
C PHE A 46 -0.18 0.58 16.18
N VAL A 47 1.02 1.07 15.90
CA VAL A 47 2.25 0.27 15.73
C VAL A 47 3.37 0.88 16.57
N PRO A 48 4.38 0.08 17.01
CA PRO A 48 5.47 0.55 17.88
C PRO A 48 6.58 1.30 17.11
N ASN A 49 6.20 2.15 16.17
CA ASN A 49 7.11 2.99 15.38
C ASN A 49 6.43 4.31 15.06
N LEU A 50 7.23 5.36 14.85
CA LEU A 50 6.79 6.69 14.47
C LEU A 50 7.50 7.09 13.18
N THR A 51 6.76 7.54 12.16
CA THR A 51 7.36 7.85 10.86
C THR A 51 7.09 9.30 10.41
N ILE A 52 6.08 9.51 9.58
CA ILE A 52 5.82 10.80 8.92
C ILE A 52 4.36 11.19 9.07
N GLY A 53 4.08 12.47 8.87
CA GLY A 53 2.74 13.01 8.95
C GLY A 53 2.36 13.82 7.69
N PRO A 54 1.19 14.48 7.69
CA PRO A 54 0.66 15.21 6.52
C PRO A 54 1.62 16.28 5.98
N ALA A 55 2.43 16.91 6.84
CA ALA A 55 3.40 17.92 6.43
C ALA A 55 4.47 17.37 5.49
N VAL A 56 4.94 16.14 5.73
CA VAL A 56 5.92 15.47 4.86
C VAL A 56 5.28 15.09 3.54
N VAL A 57 4.07 14.50 3.56
CA VAL A 57 3.31 14.16 2.35
C VAL A 57 3.12 15.39 1.47
N LYS A 58 2.69 16.52 2.06
CA LYS A 58 2.54 17.81 1.35
C LYS A 58 3.85 18.30 0.76
N ALA A 59 4.96 18.19 1.49
CA ALA A 59 6.27 18.59 1.00
C ALA A 59 6.77 17.72 -0.15
N LEU A 60 6.40 16.43 -0.17
CA LEU A 60 6.78 15.49 -1.24
C LEU A 60 5.92 15.64 -2.50
N ARG A 61 4.67 16.10 -2.39
CA ARG A 61 3.75 16.16 -3.53
C ARG A 61 4.31 16.85 -4.78
N PRO A 62 5.03 17.99 -4.70
CA PRO A 62 5.63 18.64 -5.88
C PRO A 62 6.78 17.86 -6.54
N HIS A 63 7.27 16.79 -5.91
CA HIS A 63 8.41 16.00 -6.39
C HIS A 63 8.04 14.81 -7.25
N SER A 64 6.74 14.50 -7.41
CA SER A 64 6.28 13.37 -8.23
C SER A 64 4.89 13.64 -8.81
N THR A 65 4.62 13.06 -9.98
CA THR A 65 3.29 13.02 -10.59
C THR A 65 2.56 11.70 -10.31
N LEU A 66 3.25 10.71 -9.75
CA LEU A 66 2.68 9.41 -9.42
C LEU A 66 1.60 9.53 -8.34
N PRO A 67 0.61 8.63 -8.33
CA PRO A 67 -0.31 8.51 -7.21
C PRO A 67 0.42 8.30 -5.89
N PHE A 68 0.02 9.05 -4.85
CA PHE A 68 0.45 8.85 -3.48
C PHE A 68 -0.52 7.91 -2.78
N ASP A 69 -0.06 6.69 -2.53
CA ASP A 69 -0.76 5.66 -1.79
C ASP A 69 -0.36 5.75 -0.31
N VAL A 70 -1.26 6.34 0.48
CA VAL A 70 -0.98 6.68 1.89
C VAL A 70 -1.62 5.64 2.81
N HIS A 71 -0.77 4.81 3.42
CA HIS A 71 -1.14 3.75 4.33
C HIS A 71 -1.09 4.24 5.78
N LEU A 72 -2.27 4.34 6.42
CA LEU A 72 -2.42 4.92 7.75
C LEU A 72 -2.46 3.84 8.84
N MET A 73 -1.31 3.58 9.45
CA MET A 73 -1.13 2.76 10.66
C MET A 73 -1.20 3.66 11.90
N ILE A 74 -2.33 4.31 12.08
CA ILE A 74 -2.59 5.29 13.17
C ILE A 74 -3.95 5.06 13.81
N SER A 75 -4.09 5.38 15.10
CA SER A 75 -5.35 5.25 15.84
C SER A 75 -5.49 6.39 16.88
N PRO A 76 -6.66 7.10 16.86
CA PRO A 76 -7.79 6.98 15.94
C PRO A 76 -7.50 7.63 14.57
N VAL A 77 -7.85 6.94 13.47
CA VAL A 77 -7.51 7.36 12.11
C VAL A 77 -8.37 8.52 11.59
N ASP A 78 -9.65 8.58 11.98
CA ASP A 78 -10.64 9.54 11.45
C ASP A 78 -10.20 11.02 11.58
N HIS A 79 -9.43 11.35 12.60
CA HIS A 79 -8.97 12.71 12.88
C HIS A 79 -7.98 13.27 11.85
N PHE A 80 -7.38 12.41 11.04
CA PHE A 80 -6.29 12.78 10.12
C PHE A 80 -6.66 12.68 8.64
N LEU A 81 -7.82 12.13 8.30
CA LEU A 81 -8.21 11.88 6.91
C LEU A 81 -8.21 13.15 6.06
N ASP A 82 -8.84 14.22 6.55
CA ASP A 82 -8.87 15.51 5.85
C ASP A 82 -7.47 16.09 5.63
N ALA A 83 -6.59 15.95 6.63
CA ALA A 83 -5.23 16.47 6.56
C ALA A 83 -4.38 15.72 5.52
N PHE A 84 -4.49 14.39 5.43
CA PHE A 84 -3.79 13.61 4.42
C PHE A 84 -4.35 13.82 3.02
N ALA A 85 -5.68 13.92 2.88
CA ALA A 85 -6.33 14.26 1.62
C ALA A 85 -5.86 15.61 1.09
N ALA A 86 -5.84 16.65 1.96
CA ALA A 86 -5.36 17.98 1.62
C ALA A 86 -3.83 18.03 1.37
N ALA A 87 -3.05 17.14 1.98
CA ALA A 87 -1.62 17.04 1.74
C ALA A 87 -1.27 16.45 0.37
N GLY A 88 -2.24 15.84 -0.34
CA GLY A 88 -2.04 15.32 -1.69
C GLY A 88 -2.03 13.80 -1.79
N ALA A 89 -2.57 13.08 -0.79
CA ALA A 89 -2.88 11.65 -0.94
C ALA A 89 -3.87 11.44 -2.08
N ASP A 90 -3.66 10.43 -2.90
CA ASP A 90 -4.58 10.00 -3.96
C ASP A 90 -5.39 8.78 -3.50
N ILE A 91 -4.72 7.88 -2.79
CA ILE A 91 -5.29 6.69 -2.15
C ILE A 91 -5.04 6.84 -0.65
N ILE A 92 -6.05 6.57 0.17
CA ILE A 92 -5.93 6.53 1.64
C ILE A 92 -6.37 5.15 2.10
N THR A 93 -5.42 4.39 2.64
CA THR A 93 -5.63 3.02 3.11
C THR A 93 -5.61 2.98 4.63
N VAL A 94 -6.67 2.41 5.22
CA VAL A 94 -6.90 2.36 6.67
C VAL A 94 -7.13 0.94 7.17
N HIS A 95 -6.84 0.72 8.44
CA HIS A 95 -7.06 -0.58 9.09
C HIS A 95 -8.43 -0.64 9.77
N PRO A 96 -9.21 -1.72 9.63
CA PRO A 96 -10.44 -1.92 10.41
C PRO A 96 -10.17 -1.95 11.92
N GLU A 97 -8.95 -2.30 12.32
CA GLU A 97 -8.52 -2.33 13.72
C GLU A 97 -8.24 -0.93 14.30
N ALA A 98 -8.13 0.10 13.46
CA ALA A 98 -7.82 1.47 13.89
C ALA A 98 -9.00 2.25 14.48
N GLY A 99 -10.22 1.70 14.37
CA GLY A 99 -11.41 2.33 14.93
C GLY A 99 -12.66 1.48 14.75
N PRO A 100 -13.74 1.78 15.51
CA PRO A 100 -14.93 0.93 15.55
C PRO A 100 -15.85 1.08 14.33
N HIS A 101 -15.66 2.07 13.48
CA HIS A 101 -16.62 2.46 12.43
C HIS A 101 -15.99 2.52 11.04
N ILE A 102 -15.29 1.45 10.64
CA ILE A 102 -14.56 1.39 9.35
C ILE A 102 -15.40 1.77 8.13
N HIS A 103 -16.68 1.39 8.07
CA HIS A 103 -17.56 1.77 6.97
C HIS A 103 -17.72 3.29 6.86
N ARG A 104 -17.94 4.00 7.98
CA ARG A 104 -18.01 5.46 8.03
C ARG A 104 -16.68 6.09 7.59
N THR A 105 -15.57 5.54 8.02
CA THR A 105 -14.22 5.99 7.65
C THR A 105 -14.00 5.89 6.14
N VAL A 106 -14.38 4.76 5.52
CA VAL A 106 -14.34 4.56 4.06
C VAL A 106 -15.20 5.59 3.34
N GLN A 107 -16.44 5.80 3.79
CA GLN A 107 -17.33 6.83 3.20
C GLN A 107 -16.75 8.23 3.31
N HIS A 108 -16.09 8.56 4.44
CA HIS A 108 -15.43 9.86 4.60
C HIS A 108 -14.29 10.02 3.58
N ILE A 109 -13.41 9.03 3.43
CA ILE A 109 -12.34 9.06 2.43
C ILE A 109 -12.92 9.31 1.02
N LYS A 110 -13.98 8.58 0.65
CA LYS A 110 -14.67 8.77 -0.64
C LYS A 110 -15.26 10.18 -0.78
N SER A 111 -15.83 10.75 0.27
CA SER A 111 -16.39 12.11 0.27
C SER A 111 -15.33 13.21 0.06
N LEU A 112 -14.07 12.93 0.39
CA LEU A 112 -12.90 13.77 0.12
C LEU A 112 -12.40 13.66 -1.33
N GLY A 113 -13.06 12.85 -2.17
CA GLY A 113 -12.68 12.61 -3.57
C GLY A 113 -11.43 11.72 -3.71
N LYS A 114 -11.11 10.92 -2.69
CA LYS A 114 -9.95 10.02 -2.68
C LYS A 114 -10.37 8.57 -2.89
N GLN A 115 -9.44 7.74 -3.40
CA GLN A 115 -9.63 6.29 -3.41
C GLN A 115 -9.51 5.76 -1.97
N ALA A 116 -10.42 4.86 -1.60
CA ALA A 116 -10.46 4.27 -0.27
C ALA A 116 -9.90 2.86 -0.28
N GLY A 117 -8.84 2.63 0.48
CA GLY A 117 -8.23 1.33 0.71
C GLY A 117 -8.54 0.79 2.11
N VAL A 118 -8.63 -0.54 2.22
CA VAL A 118 -8.75 -1.25 3.50
C VAL A 118 -7.60 -2.23 3.63
N SER A 119 -6.80 -2.07 4.70
CA SER A 119 -5.66 -2.93 5.02
C SER A 119 -6.03 -3.98 6.05
N LEU A 120 -5.70 -5.24 5.82
CA LEU A 120 -5.92 -6.34 6.74
C LEU A 120 -4.63 -6.82 7.37
N ASN A 121 -4.54 -6.75 8.70
CA ASN A 121 -3.42 -7.33 9.46
C ASN A 121 -3.33 -8.86 9.27
N PRO A 122 -2.17 -9.49 9.55
CA PRO A 122 -2.00 -10.93 9.32
C PRO A 122 -3.08 -11.83 9.97
N ALA A 123 -3.57 -11.46 11.16
CA ALA A 123 -4.61 -12.22 11.87
C ALA A 123 -6.05 -11.83 11.48
N THR A 124 -6.24 -10.71 10.78
CA THR A 124 -7.58 -10.22 10.42
C THR A 124 -8.16 -11.02 9.27
N PRO A 125 -9.35 -11.60 9.40
CA PRO A 125 -9.93 -12.44 8.37
C PRO A 125 -10.44 -11.63 7.16
N ALA A 126 -10.36 -12.22 5.96
CA ALA A 126 -10.89 -11.61 4.73
C ALA A 126 -12.39 -11.24 4.80
N LYS A 127 -13.17 -11.94 5.64
CA LYS A 127 -14.60 -11.65 5.86
C LYS A 127 -14.89 -10.24 6.38
N MET A 128 -13.90 -9.54 6.92
CA MET A 128 -14.04 -8.11 7.25
C MET A 128 -14.47 -7.25 6.05
N LEU A 129 -14.22 -7.72 4.84
CA LEU A 129 -14.55 -7.03 3.60
C LEU A 129 -15.99 -7.28 3.11
N ASP A 130 -16.71 -8.26 3.65
CA ASP A 130 -18.03 -8.70 3.13
C ASP A 130 -19.05 -7.55 3.00
N TYR A 131 -18.98 -6.55 3.88
CA TYR A 131 -19.85 -5.37 3.86
C TYR A 131 -19.14 -4.07 3.45
N LEU A 132 -17.92 -4.17 2.90
CA LEU A 132 -17.12 -3.03 2.47
C LEU A 132 -16.78 -3.10 0.98
N ILE A 133 -16.86 -4.29 0.39
CA ILE A 133 -16.38 -4.57 -0.97
C ILE A 133 -17.03 -3.67 -2.03
N ASP A 134 -18.25 -3.17 -1.78
CA ASP A 134 -18.96 -2.30 -2.70
C ASP A 134 -18.52 -0.82 -2.62
N ASP A 135 -17.79 -0.44 -1.59
CA ASP A 135 -17.43 0.96 -1.31
C ASP A 135 -15.92 1.25 -1.45
N ILE A 136 -15.09 0.21 -1.55
CA ILE A 136 -13.63 0.34 -1.58
C ILE A 136 -13.04 0.26 -3.00
N ASP A 137 -11.85 0.83 -3.17
CA ASP A 137 -11.12 0.84 -4.43
C ASP A 137 -9.83 0.01 -4.34
N LEU A 138 -9.40 -0.34 -3.11
CA LEU A 138 -8.18 -1.10 -2.85
C LEU A 138 -8.32 -1.97 -1.60
N VAL A 139 -7.77 -3.17 -1.65
CA VAL A 139 -7.53 -4.02 -0.48
C VAL A 139 -6.03 -4.23 -0.35
N LEU A 140 -5.47 -3.89 0.81
CA LEU A 140 -4.09 -4.14 1.16
C LEU A 140 -3.99 -5.35 2.12
N ILE A 141 -3.21 -6.36 1.75
CA ILE A 141 -2.91 -7.49 2.63
C ILE A 141 -1.52 -7.31 3.24
N MET A 142 -1.50 -7.18 4.56
CA MET A 142 -0.23 -7.18 5.29
C MET A 142 0.34 -8.60 5.30
N SER A 143 1.51 -8.77 4.69
CA SER A 143 2.26 -10.02 4.70
C SER A 143 3.39 -10.04 5.74
N VAL A 144 3.41 -9.04 6.60
CA VAL A 144 4.21 -8.94 7.84
C VAL A 144 3.35 -8.32 8.94
N ASN A 145 3.80 -8.33 10.19
CA ASN A 145 3.18 -7.49 11.21
C ASN A 145 3.57 -6.03 10.95
N PRO A 146 2.61 -5.09 10.85
CA PRO A 146 2.91 -3.69 10.55
C PRO A 146 3.79 -3.04 11.62
N GLY A 147 4.60 -2.04 11.21
CA GLY A 147 5.45 -1.25 12.11
C GLY A 147 6.90 -1.08 11.66
N PHE A 148 7.50 -2.04 10.97
CA PHE A 148 8.89 -1.96 10.53
C PHE A 148 9.09 -2.56 9.13
N GLY A 149 10.01 -1.95 8.36
CA GLY A 149 10.46 -2.51 7.09
C GLY A 149 11.44 -3.69 7.27
N GLY A 150 11.74 -4.41 6.18
CA GLY A 150 12.76 -5.46 6.15
C GLY A 150 12.39 -6.77 6.85
N GLN A 151 11.12 -7.00 7.15
CA GLN A 151 10.62 -8.24 7.76
C GLN A 151 10.46 -9.37 6.75
N SER A 152 10.45 -10.60 7.23
CA SER A 152 10.21 -11.80 6.40
C SER A 152 8.74 -11.96 6.05
N PHE A 153 8.46 -12.30 4.79
CA PHE A 153 7.13 -12.57 4.28
C PHE A 153 6.43 -13.71 5.03
N ILE A 154 5.22 -13.48 5.52
CA ILE A 154 4.38 -14.48 6.18
C ILE A 154 3.66 -15.30 5.11
N THR A 155 4.20 -16.45 4.74
CA THR A 155 3.71 -17.31 3.63
C THR A 155 2.23 -17.69 3.77
N SER A 156 1.69 -17.79 4.99
CA SER A 156 0.28 -18.12 5.20
C SER A 156 -0.67 -17.05 4.64
N GLN A 157 -0.18 -15.82 4.39
CA GLN A 157 -0.98 -14.74 3.80
C GLN A 157 -1.32 -14.99 2.32
N LEU A 158 -0.59 -15.86 1.61
CA LEU A 158 -0.94 -16.24 0.23
C LEU A 158 -2.39 -16.74 0.15
N ARG A 159 -2.84 -17.54 1.11
CA ARG A 159 -4.25 -18.01 1.17
C ARG A 159 -5.25 -16.86 1.34
N LYS A 160 -4.87 -15.79 2.07
CA LYS A 160 -5.72 -14.62 2.23
C LYS A 160 -5.78 -13.80 0.94
N ILE A 161 -4.64 -13.63 0.25
CA ILE A 161 -4.56 -12.96 -1.05
C ILE A 161 -5.48 -13.67 -2.05
N GLU A 162 -5.40 -15.02 -2.18
CA GLU A 162 -6.28 -15.81 -3.04
C GLU A 162 -7.76 -15.64 -2.68
N ALA A 163 -8.10 -15.63 -1.39
CA ALA A 163 -9.47 -15.49 -0.92
C ALA A 163 -10.03 -14.10 -1.28
N VAL A 164 -9.23 -13.05 -1.08
CA VAL A 164 -9.62 -11.67 -1.40
C VAL A 164 -9.70 -11.48 -2.91
N ARG A 165 -8.79 -12.05 -3.72
CA ARG A 165 -8.88 -12.02 -5.18
C ARG A 165 -10.22 -12.59 -5.66
N LYS A 166 -10.63 -13.74 -5.14
CA LYS A 166 -11.93 -14.35 -5.45
C LYS A 166 -13.12 -13.46 -5.06
N MET A 167 -13.03 -12.75 -3.93
CA MET A 167 -14.07 -11.80 -3.50
C MET A 167 -14.17 -10.62 -4.47
N ILE A 168 -13.03 -10.05 -4.87
CA ILE A 168 -12.96 -8.95 -5.82
C ILE A 168 -13.54 -9.39 -7.18
N ASP A 169 -13.10 -10.54 -7.69
CA ASP A 169 -13.58 -11.06 -8.98
C ASP A 169 -15.10 -11.31 -8.96
N LYS A 170 -15.62 -11.84 -7.84
CA LYS A 170 -17.06 -12.07 -7.67
C LYS A 170 -17.85 -10.76 -7.61
N SER A 171 -17.27 -9.68 -7.06
CA SER A 171 -17.95 -8.38 -6.98
C SER A 171 -18.13 -7.72 -8.35
N GLY A 172 -17.30 -8.08 -9.33
CA GLY A 172 -17.27 -7.47 -10.66
C GLY A 172 -16.74 -6.03 -10.68
N ARG A 173 -16.16 -5.55 -9.58
CA ARG A 173 -15.63 -4.19 -9.42
C ARG A 173 -14.14 -4.14 -9.74
N ASP A 174 -13.66 -2.98 -10.16
CA ASP A 174 -12.23 -2.70 -10.36
C ASP A 174 -11.59 -2.29 -9.02
N ILE A 175 -11.25 -3.29 -8.19
CA ILE A 175 -10.60 -3.11 -6.90
C ILE A 175 -9.18 -3.65 -7.01
N ARG A 176 -8.20 -2.85 -6.59
CA ARG A 176 -6.80 -3.28 -6.54
C ARG A 176 -6.55 -4.19 -5.36
N LEU A 177 -5.74 -5.23 -5.59
CA LEU A 177 -5.28 -6.13 -4.53
C LEU A 177 -3.78 -5.92 -4.32
N GLU A 178 -3.48 -5.22 -3.25
CA GLU A 178 -2.13 -4.82 -2.87
C GLU A 178 -1.58 -5.74 -1.78
N VAL A 179 -0.27 -5.95 -1.79
CA VAL A 179 0.44 -6.74 -0.78
C VAL A 179 1.64 -5.95 -0.26
N ASP A 180 1.71 -5.80 1.06
CA ASP A 180 2.82 -5.13 1.74
C ASP A 180 3.47 -6.02 2.79
N GLY A 181 4.79 -6.10 2.72
CA GLY A 181 5.64 -6.78 3.69
C GLY A 181 6.45 -7.93 3.11
N GLY A 182 7.78 -7.83 3.20
CA GLY A 182 8.71 -8.86 2.78
C GLY A 182 8.66 -9.18 1.27
N ILE A 183 8.26 -8.20 0.46
CA ILE A 183 8.24 -8.33 -1.00
C ILE A 183 9.66 -8.12 -1.55
N ASP A 184 10.14 -9.15 -2.24
CA ASP A 184 11.40 -9.19 -2.97
C ASP A 184 11.29 -10.04 -4.25
N ALA A 185 12.38 -10.24 -4.98
CA ALA A 185 12.37 -11.03 -6.22
C ALA A 185 11.96 -12.50 -6.04
N GLY A 186 12.05 -13.03 -4.81
CA GLY A 186 11.63 -14.41 -4.51
C GLY A 186 10.17 -14.52 -4.11
N THR A 187 9.64 -13.51 -3.38
CA THR A 187 8.27 -13.51 -2.84
C THR A 187 7.26 -12.82 -3.78
N ALA A 188 7.69 -11.85 -4.59
CA ALA A 188 6.84 -11.17 -5.57
C ALA A 188 6.10 -12.14 -6.51
N PRO A 189 6.75 -13.15 -7.13
CA PRO A 189 6.04 -14.13 -7.97
C PRO A 189 4.96 -14.91 -7.22
N LEU A 190 5.17 -15.19 -5.93
CA LEU A 190 4.19 -15.90 -5.10
C LEU A 190 2.95 -15.05 -4.84
N ALA A 191 3.14 -13.77 -4.50
CA ALA A 191 2.05 -12.83 -4.29
C ALA A 191 1.25 -12.60 -5.59
N ILE A 192 1.93 -12.43 -6.73
CA ILE A 192 1.30 -12.28 -8.04
C ILE A 192 0.48 -13.53 -8.40
N ALA A 193 1.05 -14.72 -8.23
CA ALA A 193 0.35 -15.98 -8.50
C ALA A 193 -0.89 -16.17 -7.62
N ALA A 194 -0.86 -15.65 -6.37
CA ALA A 194 -2.00 -15.64 -5.46
C ALA A 194 -3.06 -14.59 -5.84
N GLY A 195 -2.77 -13.68 -6.77
CA GLY A 195 -3.74 -12.71 -7.32
C GLY A 195 -3.47 -11.24 -6.99
N ALA A 196 -2.33 -10.91 -6.40
CA ALA A 196 -1.93 -9.51 -6.21
C ALA A 196 -1.70 -8.81 -7.56
N ASP A 197 -2.11 -7.55 -7.67
CA ASP A 197 -1.86 -6.69 -8.82
C ASP A 197 -1.06 -5.42 -8.46
N VAL A 198 -0.83 -5.18 -7.17
CA VAL A 198 0.05 -4.12 -6.65
C VAL A 198 0.99 -4.71 -5.59
N LEU A 199 2.28 -4.40 -5.71
CA LEU A 199 3.31 -4.86 -4.77
C LEU A 199 4.00 -3.68 -4.10
N VAL A 200 3.90 -3.61 -2.78
CA VAL A 200 4.67 -2.65 -1.98
C VAL A 200 6.05 -3.24 -1.70
N ALA A 201 7.09 -2.56 -2.14
CA ALA A 201 8.47 -3.00 -1.96
C ALA A 201 9.34 -1.87 -1.41
N GLY A 202 9.76 -2.01 -0.16
CA GLY A 202 10.69 -1.08 0.49
C GLY A 202 12.15 -1.45 0.17
N THR A 203 12.78 -2.20 1.06
CA THR A 203 14.20 -2.57 0.98
C THR A 203 14.60 -3.14 -0.38
N ALA A 204 13.75 -3.94 -1.01
CA ALA A 204 14.05 -4.55 -2.31
C ALA A 204 14.17 -3.51 -3.42
N THR A 205 13.42 -2.39 -3.36
CA THR A 205 13.51 -1.30 -4.32
C THR A 205 14.74 -0.42 -4.06
N PHE A 206 14.95 0.00 -2.81
CA PHE A 206 15.98 1.00 -2.46
C PHE A 206 17.40 0.43 -2.29
N LYS A 207 17.56 -0.90 -2.34
CA LYS A 207 18.85 -1.55 -2.22
C LYS A 207 19.79 -1.15 -3.38
N GLY A 208 20.99 -0.68 -3.04
CA GLY A 208 22.02 -0.30 -3.99
C GLY A 208 21.94 1.15 -4.48
N GLY A 209 20.98 1.92 -3.99
CA GLY A 209 20.82 3.34 -4.32
C GLY A 209 20.15 3.60 -5.68
N PRO A 210 20.03 4.88 -6.09
CA PRO A 210 19.25 5.31 -7.26
C PRO A 210 19.61 4.63 -8.57
N ASP A 211 20.88 4.30 -8.80
CA ASP A 211 21.33 3.63 -10.02
C ASP A 211 20.80 2.19 -10.16
N ALA A 212 20.40 1.57 -9.04
CA ALA A 212 19.85 0.21 -9.04
C ALA A 212 18.31 0.15 -9.09
N TYR A 213 17.60 1.26 -8.86
CA TYR A 213 16.13 1.26 -8.68
C TYR A 213 15.40 0.69 -9.89
N ALA A 214 15.78 1.07 -11.10
CA ALA A 214 15.14 0.59 -12.34
C ALA A 214 15.26 -0.94 -12.50
N ASP A 215 16.43 -1.50 -12.21
CA ASP A 215 16.65 -2.94 -12.25
C ASP A 215 15.89 -3.66 -11.15
N ASN A 216 15.86 -3.10 -9.95
CA ASN A 216 15.12 -3.66 -8.83
C ASN A 216 13.60 -3.71 -9.12
N ILE A 217 13.03 -2.60 -9.61
CA ILE A 217 11.60 -2.52 -9.98
C ILE A 217 11.26 -3.53 -11.09
N ARG A 218 12.12 -3.65 -12.11
CA ARG A 218 11.91 -4.61 -13.20
C ARG A 218 11.88 -6.06 -12.68
N ARG A 219 12.83 -6.43 -11.80
CA ARG A 219 12.87 -7.78 -11.18
C ARG A 219 11.62 -8.07 -10.35
N LEU A 220 11.09 -7.08 -9.64
CA LEU A 220 9.87 -7.22 -8.86
C LEU A 220 8.63 -7.48 -9.74
N ARG A 221 8.62 -6.95 -10.97
CA ARG A 221 7.55 -7.22 -11.95
C ARG A 221 7.65 -8.61 -12.60
N GLY A 222 8.74 -9.33 -12.39
CA GLY A 222 8.96 -10.63 -13.01
C GLY A 222 9.55 -10.55 -14.42
N ALA A 223 10.23 -9.46 -14.74
CA ALA A 223 10.90 -9.22 -16.03
C ALA A 223 12.44 -9.26 -15.90
#